data_9e9e3f0b243ad900733b700bed3d04e3
#
_entry.id   9e9e3f0b243ad900733b700bed3d04e3
#
_cell.length_a   1.000
_cell.length_b   1.000
_cell.length_c   1.000
_cell.angle_alpha   90.00
_cell.angle_beta   90.00
_cell.angle_gamma   90.00
#
_symmetry.space_group_name_H-M   'P 1'
#
loop_
_entity.id
_entity.type
_entity.pdbx_description
1 polymer ?
#
loop_
_entity_poly.entity_id
_entity_poly.type
_entity_poly.pdbx_seq_one_letter_code
_entity_poly.pdbx_strand_id
1 'polypeptide(L)'
;MKKKKIQNIIILAIAILIIGSIIAYNYSTDITKQKGLQFGNELSQIESNISDIQGKFYSEKTKWVEGDISKEELLKFYEIHINNFRETISKYNELTPPELFQSSVALLKISAETQLESDLQFIEWVKTGDESAKIRSDTLFQE
;
A
#
# COMPACT_ATOMS: atom_id res chain seq x y z
N MET A 1 -4.35 15.45 8.92
CA MET A 1 -4.59 14.19 8.23
C MET A 1 -4.18 14.19 6.77
N LYS A 2 -4.64 15.13 5.93
CA LYS A 2 -4.21 15.20 4.51
C LYS A 2 -2.71 15.33 4.33
N LYS A 3 -2.00 16.07 5.19
CA LYS A 3 -0.55 16.26 5.13
C LYS A 3 0.22 14.97 5.40
N LYS A 4 -0.23 14.12 6.35
CA LYS A 4 0.42 12.83 6.65
C LYS A 4 0.23 11.81 5.54
N LYS A 5 -0.95 11.79 4.88
CA LYS A 5 -1.22 10.93 3.72
C LYS A 5 -0.27 11.23 2.55
N ILE A 6 -0.13 12.50 2.23
CA ILE A 6 0.78 12.97 1.19
C ILE A 6 2.22 12.63 1.57
N GLN A 7 2.58 12.82 2.83
CA GLN A 7 3.91 12.55 3.35
C GLN A 7 4.26 11.06 3.27
N ASN A 8 3.34 10.15 3.59
CA ASN A 8 3.56 8.70 3.48
C ASN A 8 3.67 8.26 2.02
N ILE A 9 2.86 8.82 1.12
CA ILE A 9 2.95 8.56 -0.32
C ILE A 9 4.30 9.06 -0.87
N ILE A 10 4.75 10.22 -0.44
CA ILE A 10 6.04 10.80 -0.83
C ILE A 10 7.19 9.95 -0.32
N ILE A 11 7.15 9.50 0.92
CA ILE A 11 8.17 8.62 1.51
C ILE A 11 8.25 7.31 0.74
N LEU A 12 7.10 6.71 0.40
CA LEU A 12 7.02 5.50 -0.40
C LEU A 12 7.62 5.72 -1.80
N ALA A 13 7.24 6.81 -2.46
CA ALA A 13 7.76 7.16 -3.78
C ALA A 13 9.28 7.39 -3.75
N ILE A 14 9.80 8.06 -2.72
CA ILE A 14 11.23 8.27 -2.53
C ILE A 14 11.96 6.94 -2.30
N ALA A 15 11.40 6.05 -1.50
CA ALA A 15 11.97 4.71 -1.27
C ALA A 15 12.09 3.93 -2.58
N ILE A 16 11.08 3.95 -3.44
CA ILE A 16 11.08 3.32 -4.76
C ILE A 16 12.16 3.93 -5.66
N LEU A 17 12.28 5.25 -5.69
CA LEU A 17 13.28 5.96 -6.48
C LEU A 17 14.70 5.63 -6.03
N ILE A 18 14.94 5.57 -4.72
CA ILE A 18 16.25 5.20 -4.16
C ILE A 18 16.60 3.77 -4.53
N ILE A 19 15.69 2.82 -4.37
CA ILE A 19 15.90 1.41 -4.74
C ILE A 19 16.20 1.31 -6.24
N GLY A 20 15.42 1.96 -7.08
CA GLY A 20 15.64 2.00 -8.53
C GLY A 20 16.99 2.58 -8.94
N SER A 21 17.39 3.67 -8.29
CA SER A 21 18.68 4.32 -8.55
C SER A 21 19.88 3.45 -8.16
N ILE A 22 19.79 2.78 -7.01
CA ILE A 22 20.85 1.87 -6.53
C ILE A 22 20.95 0.66 -7.46
N ILE A 23 19.84 0.09 -7.90
CA ILE A 23 19.82 -1.03 -8.86
C ILE A 23 20.53 -0.60 -10.17
N ALA A 24 20.19 0.56 -10.72
CA ALA A 24 20.79 1.05 -11.95
C ALA A 24 22.31 1.30 -11.83
N TYR A 25 22.78 1.70 -10.66
CA TYR A 25 24.18 2.05 -10.43
C TYR A 25 25.08 0.84 -10.11
N ASN A 26 24.58 -0.15 -9.37
CA ASN A 26 25.39 -1.23 -8.82
C ASN A 26 25.52 -2.48 -9.72
N TYR A 27 24.69 -2.63 -10.75
CA TYR A 27 24.73 -3.82 -11.60
C TYR A 27 25.39 -3.54 -12.94
N SER A 28 26.67 -3.96 -13.08
CA SER A 28 27.50 -3.72 -14.27
C SER A 28 27.45 -4.81 -15.33
N THR A 29 26.83 -5.97 -15.07
CA THR A 29 26.69 -7.06 -16.04
C THR A 29 25.29 -7.09 -16.63
N ASP A 30 25.15 -7.38 -17.94
CA ASP A 30 23.88 -7.32 -18.65
C ASP A 30 22.80 -8.21 -18.03
N ILE A 31 23.12 -9.44 -17.62
CA ILE A 31 22.17 -10.40 -17.02
C ILE A 31 21.72 -9.89 -15.64
N THR A 32 22.64 -9.44 -14.82
CA THR A 32 22.36 -8.91 -13.49
C THR A 32 21.57 -7.60 -13.59
N LYS A 33 21.91 -6.78 -14.56
CA LYS A 33 21.19 -5.54 -14.86
C LYS A 33 19.75 -5.81 -15.31
N GLN A 34 19.53 -6.80 -16.18
CA GLN A 34 18.20 -7.20 -16.62
C GLN A 34 17.34 -7.72 -15.45
N LYS A 35 17.91 -8.55 -14.58
CA LYS A 35 17.20 -9.04 -13.38
C LYS A 35 16.87 -7.91 -12.42
N GLY A 36 17.80 -6.97 -12.23
CA GLY A 36 17.57 -5.79 -11.40
C GLY A 36 16.48 -4.88 -11.96
N LEU A 37 16.46 -4.67 -13.26
CA LEU A 37 15.41 -3.89 -13.94
C LEU A 37 14.05 -4.58 -13.85
N GLN A 38 14.00 -5.90 -14.04
CA GLN A 38 12.78 -6.68 -13.90
C GLN A 38 12.24 -6.58 -12.47
N PHE A 39 13.08 -6.79 -11.47
CA PHE A 39 12.71 -6.65 -10.06
C PHE A 39 12.18 -5.23 -9.78
N GLY A 40 12.89 -4.20 -10.23
CA GLY A 40 12.48 -2.80 -10.05
C GLY A 40 11.14 -2.50 -10.70
N ASN A 41 10.90 -3.02 -11.90
CA ASN A 41 9.63 -2.85 -12.62
C ASN A 41 8.48 -3.57 -11.91
N GLU A 42 8.70 -4.80 -11.46
CA GLU A 42 7.68 -5.57 -10.72
C GLU A 42 7.34 -4.91 -9.39
N LEU A 43 8.35 -4.45 -8.65
CA LEU A 43 8.15 -3.71 -7.40
C LEU A 43 7.38 -2.41 -7.64
N SER A 44 7.77 -1.64 -8.63
CA SER A 44 7.10 -0.40 -9.01
C SER A 44 5.63 -0.63 -9.38
N GLN A 45 5.33 -1.74 -10.05
CA GLN A 45 3.97 -2.12 -10.40
C GLN A 45 3.13 -2.42 -9.15
N ILE A 46 3.68 -3.15 -8.19
CA ILE A 46 3.00 -3.45 -6.93
C ILE A 46 2.71 -2.15 -6.17
N GLU A 47 3.69 -1.27 -6.02
CA GLU A 47 3.55 -0.01 -5.30
C GLU A 47 2.54 0.93 -5.97
N SER A 48 2.54 0.99 -7.30
CA SER A 48 1.58 1.75 -8.08
C SER A 48 0.15 1.21 -7.87
N ASN A 49 -0.01 -0.10 -7.89
CA ASN A 49 -1.31 -0.73 -7.65
C ASN A 49 -1.83 -0.45 -6.23
N ILE A 50 -0.96 -0.51 -5.23
CA ILE A 50 -1.33 -0.17 -3.84
C ILE A 50 -1.76 1.29 -3.75
N SER A 51 -1.03 2.19 -4.37
CA SER A 51 -1.36 3.61 -4.40
C SER A 51 -2.74 3.86 -5.02
N ASP A 52 -3.03 3.20 -6.15
CA ASP A 52 -4.33 3.30 -6.81
C ASP A 52 -5.47 2.75 -5.96
N ILE A 53 -5.26 1.58 -5.35
CA ILE A 53 -6.23 0.91 -4.48
C ILE A 53 -6.56 1.81 -3.27
N GLN A 54 -5.54 2.33 -2.62
CA GLN A 54 -5.70 3.21 -1.47
C GLN A 54 -6.32 4.56 -1.85
N GLY A 55 -5.95 5.11 -2.99
CA GLY A 55 -6.54 6.34 -3.51
C GLY A 55 -8.04 6.21 -3.73
N LYS A 56 -8.49 5.10 -4.31
CA LYS A 56 -9.91 4.80 -4.49
C LYS A 56 -10.63 4.64 -3.16
N PHE A 57 -10.02 3.95 -2.21
CA PHE A 57 -10.59 3.77 -0.87
C PHE A 57 -10.80 5.11 -0.15
N TYR A 58 -9.80 5.98 -0.17
CA TYR A 58 -9.90 7.30 0.44
C TYR A 58 -10.95 8.18 -0.25
N SER A 59 -11.08 8.05 -1.56
CA SER A 59 -12.13 8.76 -2.32
C SER A 59 -13.53 8.31 -1.90
N GLU A 60 -13.77 7.01 -1.81
CA GLU A 60 -15.07 6.46 -1.37
C GLU A 60 -15.36 6.78 0.11
N LYS A 61 -14.35 6.71 0.95
CA LYS A 61 -14.45 7.13 2.36
C LYS A 61 -14.87 8.60 2.48
N THR A 62 -14.28 9.48 1.68
CA THR A 62 -14.61 10.90 1.64
C THR A 62 -16.06 11.12 1.19
N LYS A 63 -16.50 10.43 0.14
CA LYS A 63 -17.90 10.49 -0.33
C LYS A 63 -18.88 10.07 0.76
N TRP A 64 -18.55 9.02 1.50
CA TRP A 64 -19.38 8.58 2.62
C TRP A 64 -19.44 9.61 3.75
N VAL A 65 -18.32 10.21 4.11
CA VAL A 65 -18.27 11.28 5.14
C VAL A 65 -19.07 12.51 4.71
N GLU A 66 -19.03 12.84 3.42
CA GLU A 66 -19.77 13.97 2.85
C GLU A 66 -21.27 13.67 2.61
N GLY A 67 -21.67 12.41 2.77
CA GLY A 67 -23.04 11.97 2.58
C GLY A 67 -23.43 11.65 1.14
N ASP A 68 -22.47 11.61 0.24
CA ASP A 68 -22.70 11.35 -1.19
C ASP A 68 -22.99 9.87 -1.49
N ILE A 69 -22.54 8.96 -0.63
CA ILE A 69 -22.85 7.53 -0.72
C ILE A 69 -23.36 7.01 0.62
N SER A 70 -24.15 5.94 0.56
CA SER A 70 -24.66 5.25 1.74
C SER A 70 -23.61 4.37 2.39
N LYS A 71 -23.88 3.96 3.63
CA LYS A 71 -23.07 2.96 4.35
C LYS A 71 -22.99 1.64 3.57
N GLU A 72 -24.09 1.21 2.99
CA GLU A 72 -24.19 -0.03 2.22
C GLU A 72 -23.32 0.05 0.95
N GLU A 73 -23.31 1.17 0.28
CA GLU A 73 -22.46 1.40 -0.90
C GLU A 73 -20.99 1.38 -0.53
N LEU A 74 -20.61 2.01 0.58
CA LEU A 74 -19.25 1.98 1.10
C LEU A 74 -18.82 0.54 1.43
N LEU A 75 -19.67 -0.24 2.08
CA LEU A 75 -19.37 -1.62 2.46
C LEU A 75 -19.22 -2.54 1.25
N LYS A 76 -20.01 -2.35 0.21
CA LYS A 76 -19.85 -3.10 -1.06
C LYS A 76 -18.52 -2.79 -1.74
N PHE A 77 -18.17 -1.52 -1.82
CA PHE A 77 -16.88 -1.10 -2.36
C PHE A 77 -15.73 -1.70 -1.53
N TYR A 78 -15.85 -1.69 -0.23
CA TYR A 78 -14.86 -2.21 0.69
C TYR A 78 -14.55 -3.69 0.48
N GLU A 79 -15.54 -4.54 0.24
CA GLU A 79 -15.31 -5.97 -0.03
C GLU A 79 -14.38 -6.17 -1.23
N ILE A 80 -14.62 -5.43 -2.30
CA ILE A 80 -13.77 -5.45 -3.50
C ILE A 80 -12.38 -4.90 -3.16
N HIS A 81 -12.31 -3.80 -2.43
CA HIS A 81 -11.06 -3.16 -2.01
C HIS A 81 -10.15 -4.12 -1.23
N ILE A 82 -10.69 -4.80 -0.22
CA ILE A 82 -9.92 -5.72 0.62
C ILE A 82 -9.38 -6.90 -0.20
N ASN A 83 -10.19 -7.47 -1.08
CA ASN A 83 -9.75 -8.57 -1.93
C ASN A 83 -8.63 -8.13 -2.88
N ASN A 84 -8.79 -6.99 -3.52
CA ASN A 84 -7.76 -6.43 -4.40
C ASN A 84 -6.47 -6.09 -3.65
N PHE A 85 -6.59 -5.55 -2.45
CA PHE A 85 -5.44 -5.19 -1.64
C PHE A 85 -4.66 -6.44 -1.19
N ARG A 86 -5.35 -7.46 -0.69
CA ARG A 86 -4.74 -8.73 -0.31
C ARG A 86 -4.03 -9.40 -1.49
N GLU A 87 -4.68 -9.43 -2.65
CA GLU A 87 -4.08 -9.99 -3.86
C GLU A 87 -2.81 -9.23 -4.25
N THR A 88 -2.84 -7.91 -4.20
CA THR A 88 -1.68 -7.08 -4.52
C THR A 88 -0.54 -7.27 -3.52
N ILE A 89 -0.84 -7.36 -2.22
CA ILE A 89 0.17 -7.65 -1.19
C ILE A 89 0.81 -9.02 -1.42
N SER A 90 0.05 -10.02 -1.84
CA SER A 90 0.58 -11.36 -2.10
C SER A 90 1.65 -11.37 -3.20
N LYS A 91 1.63 -10.39 -4.09
CA LYS A 91 2.63 -10.27 -5.17
C LYS A 91 4.03 -9.93 -4.68
N TYR A 92 4.19 -9.38 -3.47
CA TYR A 92 5.51 -9.23 -2.87
C TYR A 92 6.22 -10.57 -2.72
N ASN A 93 5.49 -11.65 -2.46
CA ASN A 93 6.05 -13.00 -2.32
C ASN A 93 6.54 -13.60 -3.64
N GLU A 94 6.08 -13.08 -4.77
CA GLU A 94 6.50 -13.50 -6.11
C GLU A 94 7.77 -12.80 -6.58
N LEU A 95 8.18 -11.72 -5.87
CA LEU A 95 9.41 -11.00 -6.18
C LEU A 95 10.64 -11.86 -5.85
N THR A 96 11.67 -11.74 -6.68
CA THR A 96 12.99 -12.30 -6.42
C THR A 96 13.98 -11.15 -6.22
N PRO A 97 13.95 -10.48 -5.04
CA PRO A 97 14.80 -9.33 -4.82
C PRO A 97 16.26 -9.75 -4.71
N PRO A 98 17.19 -8.95 -5.26
CA PRO A 98 18.60 -9.11 -4.96
C PRO A 98 18.83 -9.06 -3.44
N GLU A 99 19.84 -9.77 -2.96
CA GLU A 99 20.12 -9.91 -1.52
C GLU A 99 20.13 -8.57 -0.78
N LEU A 100 20.71 -7.55 -1.40
CA LEU A 100 20.80 -6.21 -0.84
C LEU A 100 19.43 -5.56 -0.57
N PHE A 101 18.39 -5.97 -1.29
CA PHE A 101 17.05 -5.39 -1.19
C PHE A 101 16.02 -6.25 -0.47
N GLN A 102 16.39 -7.46 -0.03
CA GLN A 102 15.46 -8.38 0.64
C GLN A 102 14.82 -7.77 1.88
N SER A 103 15.62 -7.10 2.72
CA SER A 103 15.12 -6.43 3.92
C SER A 103 14.17 -5.27 3.58
N SER A 104 14.49 -4.50 2.54
CA SER A 104 13.66 -3.37 2.10
C SER A 104 12.31 -3.84 1.58
N VAL A 105 12.28 -4.91 0.81
CA VAL A 105 11.04 -5.52 0.30
C VAL A 105 10.19 -6.07 1.45
N ALA A 106 10.82 -6.71 2.44
CA ALA A 106 10.13 -7.20 3.63
C ALA A 106 9.46 -6.05 4.40
N LEU A 107 10.14 -4.92 4.55
CA LEU A 107 9.59 -3.72 5.20
C LEU A 107 8.42 -3.11 4.41
N LEU A 108 8.52 -3.06 3.08
CA LEU A 108 7.44 -2.56 2.23
C LEU A 108 6.20 -3.45 2.35
N LYS A 109 6.39 -4.77 2.39
CA LYS A 109 5.28 -5.71 2.60
C LYS A 109 4.61 -5.50 3.96
N ILE A 110 5.40 -5.37 5.02
CA ILE A 110 4.88 -5.10 6.38
C ILE A 110 4.10 -3.78 6.40
N SER A 111 4.62 -2.75 5.76
CA SER A 111 3.94 -1.45 5.64
C SER A 111 2.58 -1.59 4.94
N ALA A 112 2.52 -2.35 3.84
CA ALA A 112 1.27 -2.60 3.12
C ALA A 112 0.27 -3.40 3.97
N GLU A 113 0.74 -4.41 4.69
CA GLU A 113 -0.08 -5.21 5.62
C GLU A 113 -0.63 -4.33 6.76
N THR A 114 0.17 -3.40 7.27
CA THR A 114 -0.25 -2.45 8.31
C THR A 114 -1.32 -1.50 7.77
N GLN A 115 -1.18 -1.02 6.54
CA GLN A 115 -2.21 -0.21 5.89
C GLN A 115 -3.51 -0.99 5.69
N LEU A 116 -3.42 -2.25 5.27
CA LEU A 116 -4.59 -3.13 5.16
C LEU A 116 -5.29 -3.29 6.50
N GLU A 117 -4.55 -3.54 7.56
CA GLU A 117 -5.12 -3.66 8.91
C GLU A 117 -5.79 -2.36 9.35
N SER A 118 -5.21 -1.20 9.03
CA SER A 118 -5.85 0.09 9.26
C SER A 118 -7.21 0.20 8.56
N ASP A 119 -7.28 -0.22 7.30
CA ASP A 119 -8.52 -0.21 6.53
C ASP A 119 -9.56 -1.16 7.13
N LEU A 120 -9.13 -2.35 7.56
CA LEU A 120 -9.99 -3.34 8.24
C LEU A 120 -10.59 -2.77 9.54
N GLN A 121 -9.79 -2.10 10.35
CA GLN A 121 -10.27 -1.48 11.59
C GLN A 121 -11.21 -0.30 11.33
N PHE A 122 -10.97 0.48 10.29
CA PHE A 122 -11.87 1.54 9.88
C PHE A 122 -13.25 0.98 9.51
N ILE A 123 -13.30 -0.08 8.75
CA ILE A 123 -14.56 -0.71 8.34
C ILE A 123 -15.27 -1.38 9.52
N GLU A 124 -14.52 -1.97 10.44
CA GLU A 124 -15.09 -2.50 11.68
C GLU A 124 -15.83 -1.39 12.44
N TRP A 125 -15.23 -0.21 12.55
CA TRP A 125 -15.91 0.95 13.13
C TRP A 125 -17.17 1.34 12.34
N VAL A 126 -17.11 1.37 11.01
CA VAL A 126 -18.28 1.69 10.17
C VAL A 126 -19.40 0.69 10.39
N LYS A 127 -19.08 -0.61 10.51
CA LYS A 127 -20.06 -1.68 10.70
C LYS A 127 -20.69 -1.68 12.10
N THR A 128 -19.88 -1.48 13.13
CA THR A 128 -20.26 -1.72 14.52
C THR A 128 -20.42 -0.47 15.36
N GLY A 129 -19.83 0.65 14.93
CA GLY A 129 -19.73 1.87 15.74
C GLY A 129 -18.72 1.77 16.88
N ASP A 130 -17.86 0.75 16.89
CA ASP A 130 -16.83 0.56 17.93
C ASP A 130 -15.72 1.63 17.78
N GLU A 131 -15.73 2.60 18.69
CA GLU A 131 -14.74 3.68 18.70
C GLU A 131 -13.30 3.17 18.91
N SER A 132 -13.13 2.03 19.58
CA SER A 132 -11.82 1.40 19.72
C SER A 132 -11.25 0.98 18.37
N ALA A 133 -12.09 0.50 17.47
CA ALA A 133 -11.69 0.13 16.11
C ALA A 133 -11.23 1.36 15.33
N LYS A 134 -11.92 2.49 15.46
CA LYS A 134 -11.52 3.75 14.83
C LYS A 134 -10.15 4.22 15.33
N ILE A 135 -9.95 4.17 16.64
CA ILE A 135 -8.67 4.56 17.26
C ILE A 135 -7.53 3.67 16.75
N ARG A 136 -7.77 2.34 16.68
CA ARG A 136 -6.78 1.40 16.13
C ARG A 136 -6.47 1.70 14.65
N SER A 137 -7.49 2.00 13.86
CA SER A 137 -7.32 2.38 12.46
C SER A 137 -6.44 3.62 12.31
N ASP A 138 -6.72 4.67 13.06
CA ASP A 138 -5.98 5.92 13.01
C ASP A 138 -4.52 5.71 13.48
N THR A 139 -4.31 4.90 14.50
CA THR A 139 -2.98 4.58 15.04
C THR A 139 -2.14 3.81 14.00
N LEU A 140 -2.71 2.76 13.40
CA LEU A 140 -2.03 1.96 12.36
C LEU A 140 -1.71 2.79 11.12
N PHE A 141 -2.58 3.72 10.78
CA PHE A 141 -2.35 4.61 9.64
C PHE A 141 -1.14 5.55 9.86
N GLN A 142 -0.80 5.85 11.11
CA GLN A 142 0.33 6.72 11.48
C GLN A 142 1.66 5.96 11.55
N GLU A 143 1.63 4.65 11.66
CA GLU A 143 2.84 3.80 11.66
C GLU A 143 3.44 3.66 10.26
#